data_548a34418c56ca5cf1ceac4c2cace4a6
#
_entry.id   548a34418c56ca5cf1ceac4c2cace4a6
#
_cell.length_a   1.000
_cell.length_b   1.000
_cell.length_c   1.000
_cell.angle_alpha   90.00
_cell.angle_beta   90.00
_cell.angle_gamma   90.00
#
_symmetry.space_group_name_H-M   'P 1'
#
loop_
_entity.id
_entity.type
_entity.pdbx_description
1 polymer ?
#
loop_
_entity_poly.entity_id
_entity_poly.type
_entity_poly.pdbx_seq_one_letter_code
_entity_poly.pdbx_strand_id
1 'polypeptide(L)'
;AASDVYKRQGRTAWFMSGALGMTLVMSTGLGLYMPAMYSMHMLVHMILSMAVPLLLVLGAPLTLLMEAFEPGPKGQPSLHDYALAATQSKVVAFITNPFVNLVQYLFFLYVLYLFPSLYQFAISEHAGHLIMNFAFIVSGCFYFWEIIGPDPLPNRRSTPFRLAVLLSLIHI
;
A
#
# COMPACT_ATOMS: atom_id res chain seq x y z
N ALA A 1 8.76 -28.29 1.21
CA ALA A 1 9.77 -27.78 2.18
C ALA A 1 10.75 -26.78 1.57
N ALA A 2 11.72 -27.17 0.69
CA ALA A 2 12.70 -26.21 0.15
C ALA A 2 12.07 -25.13 -0.73
N SER A 3 11.12 -25.47 -1.58
CA SER A 3 10.37 -24.54 -2.43
C SER A 3 9.60 -23.49 -1.62
N ASP A 4 9.06 -23.84 -0.47
CA ASP A 4 8.26 -22.94 0.37
C ASP A 4 9.15 -21.96 1.13
N VAL A 5 10.32 -22.41 1.59
CA VAL A 5 11.34 -21.55 2.22
C VAL A 5 11.82 -20.49 1.23
N TYR A 6 12.09 -20.87 -0.01
CA TYR A 6 12.54 -19.96 -1.06
C TYR A 6 11.46 -18.90 -1.41
N LYS A 7 10.20 -19.32 -1.51
CA LYS A 7 9.08 -18.39 -1.73
C LYS A 7 8.92 -17.41 -0.58
N ARG A 8 9.05 -17.88 0.67
CA ARG A 8 8.98 -17.05 1.87
C ARG A 8 10.11 -16.03 1.90
N GLN A 9 11.34 -16.45 1.61
CA GLN A 9 12.49 -15.54 1.52
C GLN A 9 12.28 -14.44 0.46
N GLY A 10 11.77 -14.80 -0.72
CA GLY A 10 11.44 -13.83 -1.77
C GLY A 10 10.41 -12.79 -1.32
N ARG A 11 9.33 -13.21 -0.66
CA ARG A 11 8.30 -12.31 -0.11
C ARG A 11 8.88 -11.38 0.95
N THR A 12 9.66 -11.93 1.89
CA THR A 12 10.32 -11.14 2.92
C THR A 12 11.28 -10.11 2.31
N ALA A 13 12.03 -10.49 1.27
CA ALA A 13 12.94 -9.57 0.58
C ALA A 13 12.19 -8.41 -0.09
N TRP A 14 11.06 -8.66 -0.74
CA TRP A 14 10.22 -7.60 -1.33
C TRP A 14 9.64 -6.67 -0.25
N PHE A 15 9.11 -7.23 0.84
CA PHE A 15 8.59 -6.44 1.95
C PHE A 15 9.67 -5.56 2.59
N MET A 16 10.82 -6.13 2.88
CA MET A 16 11.96 -5.41 3.45
C MET A 16 12.50 -4.33 2.51
N SER A 17 12.52 -4.58 1.20
CA SER A 17 12.93 -3.56 0.21
C SER A 17 11.95 -2.39 0.18
N GLY A 18 10.65 -2.64 0.31
CA GLY A 18 9.63 -1.60 0.43
C GLY A 18 9.79 -0.77 1.71
N ALA A 19 9.97 -1.43 2.85
CA ALA A 19 10.20 -0.76 4.13
C ALA A 19 11.51 0.04 4.14
N LEU A 20 12.59 -0.52 3.58
CA LEU A 20 13.87 0.17 3.43
C LEU A 20 13.74 1.36 2.47
N GLY A 21 13.06 1.19 1.34
CA GLY A 21 12.78 2.26 0.39
C GLY A 21 12.04 3.42 1.03
N MET A 22 11.01 3.13 1.84
CA MET A 22 10.27 4.13 2.59
C MET A 22 11.19 4.90 3.56
N THR A 23 11.99 4.18 4.36
CA THR A 23 12.89 4.82 5.33
C THR A 23 13.98 5.64 4.63
N LEU A 24 14.55 5.15 3.53
CA LEU A 24 15.53 5.88 2.74
C LEU A 24 14.95 7.17 2.17
N VAL A 25 13.77 7.13 1.58
CA VAL A 25 13.12 8.33 1.00
C VAL A 25 12.80 9.36 2.08
N MET A 26 12.33 8.91 3.26
CA MET A 26 11.96 9.81 4.36
C MET A 26 13.16 10.37 5.13
N SER A 27 14.26 9.61 5.22
CA SER A 27 15.42 9.95 6.07
C SER A 27 16.61 10.53 5.31
N THR A 28 16.62 10.47 3.97
CA THR A 28 17.72 10.98 3.16
C THR A 28 17.49 12.40 2.69
N GLY A 29 18.48 12.95 1.99
CA GLY A 29 18.41 14.26 1.36
C GLY A 29 17.20 14.48 0.46
N LEU A 30 16.59 13.42 -0.10
CA LEU A 30 15.34 13.55 -0.86
C LEU A 30 14.24 14.17 0.00
N GLY A 31 14.04 13.68 1.22
CA GLY A 31 13.09 14.25 2.18
C GLY A 31 13.45 15.66 2.64
N LEU A 32 14.75 15.94 2.81
CA LEU A 32 15.24 17.27 3.20
C LEU A 32 15.09 18.32 2.09
N TYR A 33 15.20 17.94 0.82
CA TYR A 33 15.05 18.85 -0.32
C TYR A 33 13.60 19.09 -0.75
N MET A 34 12.63 18.33 -0.20
CA MET A 34 11.21 18.51 -0.51
C MET A 34 10.70 19.96 -0.35
N PRO A 35 11.04 20.69 0.74
CA PRO A 35 10.57 22.06 0.91
C PRO A 35 11.23 23.06 -0.06
N ALA A 36 12.43 22.74 -0.55
CA ALA A 36 13.22 23.64 -1.38
C ALA A 36 12.92 23.50 -2.88
N MET A 37 12.51 22.30 -3.34
CA MET A 37 12.33 22.02 -4.76
C MET A 37 11.01 21.28 -5.00
N TYR A 38 10.08 21.94 -5.70
CA TYR A 38 8.77 21.34 -6.05
C TYR A 38 8.89 20.02 -6.83
N SER A 39 9.87 19.91 -7.72
CA SER A 39 10.13 18.67 -8.47
C SER A 39 10.53 17.50 -7.57
N MET A 40 11.36 17.76 -6.54
CA MET A 40 11.75 16.74 -5.55
C MET A 40 10.56 16.35 -4.66
N HIS A 41 9.74 17.33 -4.27
CA HIS A 41 8.50 17.11 -3.54
C HIS A 41 7.59 16.13 -4.30
N MET A 42 7.32 16.40 -5.57
CA MET A 42 6.49 15.54 -6.42
C MET A 42 7.12 14.16 -6.62
N LEU A 43 8.44 14.08 -6.83
CA LEU A 43 9.16 12.80 -6.99
C LEU A 43 9.00 11.92 -5.74
N VAL A 44 9.16 12.49 -4.55
CA VAL A 44 9.01 11.75 -3.29
C VAL A 44 7.58 11.23 -3.14
N HIS A 45 6.57 12.03 -3.43
CA HIS A 45 5.18 11.58 -3.39
C HIS A 45 4.88 10.47 -4.41
N MET A 46 5.45 10.53 -5.60
CA MET A 46 5.34 9.47 -6.60
C MET A 46 5.98 8.16 -6.11
N ILE A 47 7.14 8.23 -5.49
CA ILE A 47 7.80 7.04 -4.90
C ILE A 47 6.97 6.48 -3.76
N LEU A 48 6.47 7.32 -2.85
CA LEU A 48 5.68 6.90 -1.70
C LEU A 48 4.28 6.37 -2.07
N SER A 49 3.68 6.85 -3.16
CA SER A 49 2.35 6.42 -3.60
C SER A 49 2.37 5.22 -4.56
N MET A 50 3.49 4.97 -5.24
CA MET A 50 3.59 3.90 -6.26
C MET A 50 4.67 2.88 -5.93
N ALA A 51 5.94 3.27 -5.87
CA ALA A 51 7.06 2.33 -5.75
C ALA A 51 7.07 1.60 -4.39
N VAL A 52 6.95 2.34 -3.30
CA VAL A 52 6.95 1.77 -1.94
C VAL A 52 5.74 0.84 -1.73
N PRO A 53 4.49 1.23 -2.01
CA PRO A 53 3.34 0.34 -1.88
C PRO A 53 3.42 -0.90 -2.75
N LEU A 54 3.92 -0.78 -3.98
CA LEU A 54 4.12 -1.91 -4.88
C LEU A 54 5.04 -2.96 -4.25
N LEU A 55 6.20 -2.54 -3.72
CA LEU A 55 7.16 -3.43 -3.07
C LEU A 55 6.60 -4.07 -1.80
N LEU A 56 5.89 -3.29 -0.97
CA LEU A 56 5.25 -3.80 0.25
C LEU A 56 4.21 -4.87 -0.06
N VAL A 57 3.38 -4.62 -1.07
CA VAL A 57 2.30 -5.52 -1.47
C VAL A 57 2.82 -6.79 -2.15
N LEU A 58 3.89 -6.71 -2.94
CA LEU A 58 4.58 -7.87 -3.51
C LEU A 58 5.14 -8.80 -2.43
N GLY A 59 5.48 -8.25 -1.27
CA GLY A 59 5.86 -9.02 -0.09
C GLY A 59 4.74 -9.87 0.52
N ALA A 60 3.48 -9.72 0.09
CA ALA A 60 2.33 -10.43 0.63
C ALA A 60 2.24 -10.36 2.16
N PRO A 61 2.03 -9.19 2.76
CA PRO A 61 2.12 -8.99 4.20
C PRO A 61 1.14 -9.84 5.00
N LEU A 62 -0.09 -10.07 4.50
CA LEU A 62 -1.05 -10.96 5.17
C LEU A 62 -0.60 -12.42 5.14
N THR A 63 -0.08 -12.88 4.01
CA THR A 63 0.43 -14.24 3.92
C THR A 63 1.64 -14.43 4.84
N LEU A 64 2.56 -13.45 4.90
CA LEU A 64 3.69 -13.49 5.84
C LEU A 64 3.22 -13.50 7.29
N LEU A 65 2.19 -12.73 7.63
CA LEU A 65 1.62 -12.71 8.97
C LEU A 65 1.00 -14.08 9.31
N MET A 66 0.23 -14.68 8.41
CA MET A 66 -0.36 -16.00 8.61
C MET A 66 0.70 -17.12 8.69
N GLU A 67 1.80 -17.00 7.94
CA GLU A 67 2.92 -17.95 8.00
C GLU A 67 3.79 -17.78 9.27
N ALA A 68 3.78 -16.60 9.89
CA ALA A 68 4.56 -16.32 11.10
C ALA A 68 3.87 -16.79 12.38
N PHE A 69 2.55 -16.88 12.38
CA PHE A 69 1.76 -17.27 13.54
C PHE A 69 0.97 -18.54 13.26
N GLU A 70 1.00 -19.49 14.19
CA GLU A 70 0.20 -20.69 14.12
C GLU A 70 -1.28 -20.41 14.46
N PRO A 71 -2.22 -21.20 13.90
CA PRO A 71 -3.63 -21.11 14.28
C PRO A 71 -3.80 -21.35 15.79
N GLY A 72 -4.64 -20.54 16.44
CA GLY A 72 -4.89 -20.66 17.86
C GLY A 72 -5.68 -21.92 18.24
N PRO A 73 -5.54 -22.43 19.46
CA PRO A 73 -6.38 -23.49 19.97
C PRO A 73 -7.85 -23.03 20.06
N LYS A 74 -8.79 -23.96 20.00
CA LYS A 74 -10.21 -23.64 20.08
C LYS A 74 -10.53 -22.78 21.30
N GLY A 75 -11.05 -21.56 21.06
CA GLY A 75 -11.45 -20.61 22.11
C GLY A 75 -10.43 -19.52 22.42
N GLN A 76 -9.22 -19.58 21.83
CA GLN A 76 -8.21 -18.50 21.95
C GLN A 76 -7.68 -18.14 20.57
N PRO A 77 -8.33 -17.17 19.88
CA PRO A 77 -7.93 -16.80 18.52
C PRO A 77 -6.53 -16.18 18.52
N SER A 78 -5.67 -16.65 17.61
CA SER A 78 -4.33 -16.10 17.39
C SER A 78 -4.36 -14.97 16.35
N LEU A 79 -3.23 -14.29 16.14
CA LEU A 79 -3.09 -13.31 15.07
C LEU A 79 -3.34 -13.90 13.68
N HIS A 80 -3.03 -15.18 13.47
CA HIS A 80 -3.39 -15.93 12.26
C HIS A 80 -4.90 -15.93 12.03
N ASP A 81 -5.70 -16.24 13.07
CA ASP A 81 -7.16 -16.33 12.96
C ASP A 81 -7.81 -14.96 12.72
N TYR A 82 -7.27 -13.92 13.34
CA TYR A 82 -7.68 -12.53 13.06
C TYR A 82 -7.35 -12.11 11.63
N ALA A 83 -6.15 -12.44 11.13
CA ALA A 83 -5.77 -12.15 9.75
C ALA A 83 -6.68 -12.88 8.75
N LEU A 84 -6.96 -14.17 9.01
CA LEU A 84 -7.88 -14.96 8.19
C LEU A 84 -9.30 -14.41 8.22
N ALA A 85 -9.82 -14.05 9.39
CA ALA A 85 -11.13 -13.42 9.53
C ALA A 85 -11.20 -12.06 8.82
N ALA A 86 -10.12 -11.28 8.87
CA ALA A 86 -10.02 -10.02 8.16
C ALA A 86 -10.15 -10.20 6.64
N THR A 87 -9.47 -11.20 6.05
CA THR A 87 -9.58 -11.49 4.60
C THR A 87 -10.99 -11.88 4.17
N GLN A 88 -11.82 -12.43 5.07
CA GLN A 88 -13.20 -12.83 4.81
C GLN A 88 -14.23 -11.73 5.19
N SER A 89 -13.76 -10.61 5.73
CA SER A 89 -14.62 -9.51 6.18
C SER A 89 -15.27 -8.79 4.99
N LYS A 90 -16.56 -8.39 5.15
CA LYS A 90 -17.25 -7.54 4.19
C LYS A 90 -16.61 -6.17 4.04
N VAL A 91 -15.94 -5.67 5.09
CA VAL A 91 -15.20 -4.41 5.06
C VAL A 91 -14.00 -4.53 4.13
N VAL A 92 -13.21 -5.59 4.28
CA VAL A 92 -12.07 -5.87 3.37
C VAL A 92 -12.57 -6.09 1.95
N ALA A 93 -13.65 -6.84 1.76
CA ALA A 93 -14.27 -7.02 0.45
C ALA A 93 -14.72 -5.70 -0.21
N PHE A 94 -15.20 -4.75 0.56
CA PHE A 94 -15.56 -3.42 0.07
C PHE A 94 -14.31 -2.58 -0.27
N ILE A 95 -13.33 -2.52 0.64
CA ILE A 95 -12.09 -1.76 0.45
C ILE A 95 -11.26 -2.32 -0.72
N THR A 96 -11.25 -3.65 -0.92
CA THR A 96 -10.54 -4.30 -2.04
C THR A 96 -11.35 -4.38 -3.32
N ASN A 97 -12.48 -3.65 -3.43
CA ASN A 97 -13.20 -3.54 -4.68
C ASN A 97 -12.41 -2.61 -5.64
N PRO A 98 -12.12 -3.03 -6.89
CA PRO A 98 -11.28 -2.28 -7.82
C PRO A 98 -11.82 -0.87 -8.12
N PHE A 99 -13.14 -0.71 -8.19
CA PHE A 99 -13.74 0.62 -8.39
C PHE A 99 -13.59 1.51 -7.16
N VAL A 100 -13.77 0.96 -5.96
CA VAL A 100 -13.58 1.70 -4.70
C VAL A 100 -12.11 2.10 -4.57
N ASN A 101 -11.19 1.20 -4.86
CA ASN A 101 -9.75 1.49 -4.82
C ASN A 101 -9.33 2.55 -5.83
N LEU A 102 -9.82 2.47 -7.06
CA LEU A 102 -9.54 3.47 -8.09
C LEU A 102 -10.06 4.85 -7.65
N VAL A 103 -11.32 4.93 -7.21
CA VAL A 103 -11.91 6.18 -6.73
C VAL A 103 -11.18 6.71 -5.51
N GLN A 104 -10.84 5.85 -4.54
CA GLN A 104 -10.11 6.23 -3.35
C GLN A 104 -8.70 6.76 -3.70
N TYR A 105 -7.98 6.09 -4.60
CA TYR A 105 -6.66 6.52 -5.03
C TYR A 105 -6.70 7.89 -5.71
N LEU A 106 -7.62 8.08 -6.65
CA LEU A 106 -7.85 9.35 -7.32
C LEU A 106 -8.30 10.44 -6.34
N PHE A 107 -9.19 10.10 -5.41
CA PHE A 107 -9.65 11.02 -4.38
C PHE A 107 -8.47 11.56 -3.56
N PHE A 108 -7.60 10.72 -3.03
CA PHE A 108 -6.43 11.17 -2.28
C PHE A 108 -5.46 11.97 -3.15
N LEU A 109 -5.30 11.60 -4.41
CA LEU A 109 -4.41 12.31 -5.33
C LEU A 109 -4.95 13.71 -5.67
N TYR A 110 -6.24 13.82 -6.01
CA TYR A 110 -6.81 15.08 -6.49
C TYR A 110 -7.34 15.99 -5.38
N VAL A 111 -7.93 15.45 -4.32
CA VAL A 111 -8.56 16.27 -3.27
C VAL A 111 -7.54 17.17 -2.57
N LEU A 112 -6.34 16.67 -2.32
CA LEU A 112 -5.27 17.48 -1.75
C LEU A 112 -4.90 18.68 -2.62
N TYR A 113 -4.92 18.53 -3.94
CA TYR A 113 -4.56 19.61 -4.86
C TYR A 113 -5.73 20.53 -5.22
N LEU A 114 -6.97 20.03 -5.19
CA LEU A 114 -8.16 20.83 -5.49
C LEU A 114 -8.58 21.76 -4.34
N PHE A 115 -8.24 21.40 -3.08
CA PHE A 115 -8.58 22.20 -1.92
C PHE A 115 -7.34 22.93 -1.37
N PRO A 116 -7.14 24.23 -1.68
CA PRO A 116 -5.96 24.98 -1.24
C PRO A 116 -5.76 24.99 0.27
N SER A 117 -6.84 24.97 1.05
CA SER A 117 -6.76 24.94 2.51
C SER A 117 -6.20 23.64 3.07
N LEU A 118 -6.58 22.49 2.48
CA LEU A 118 -6.02 21.17 2.84
C LEU A 118 -4.54 21.08 2.41
N TYR A 119 -4.23 21.55 1.22
CA TYR A 119 -2.85 21.60 0.75
C TYR A 119 -1.97 22.47 1.65
N GLN A 120 -2.43 23.68 2.00
CA GLN A 120 -1.72 24.58 2.92
C GLN A 120 -1.50 23.92 4.29
N PHE A 121 -2.52 23.27 4.87
CA PHE A 121 -2.36 22.52 6.12
C PHE A 121 -1.33 21.40 5.97
N ALA A 122 -1.38 20.64 4.87
CA ALA A 122 -0.47 19.54 4.63
C ALA A 122 1.01 19.97 4.49
N ILE A 123 1.28 21.17 3.95
CA ILE A 123 2.65 21.68 3.77
C ILE A 123 3.15 22.54 4.91
N SER A 124 2.26 23.24 5.66
CA SER A 124 2.66 24.14 6.75
C SER A 124 2.96 23.40 8.05
N GLU A 125 2.27 22.28 8.30
CA GLU A 125 2.39 21.54 9.54
C GLU A 125 3.11 20.20 9.33
N HIS A 126 4.10 19.91 10.16
CA HIS A 126 4.81 18.62 10.10
C HIS A 126 3.87 17.42 10.24
N ALA A 127 2.88 17.53 11.14
CA ALA A 127 1.86 16.50 11.32
C ALA A 127 0.98 16.35 10.07
N GLY A 128 0.58 17.44 9.43
CA GLY A 128 -0.17 17.43 8.18
C GLY A 128 0.57 16.69 7.06
N HIS A 129 1.86 16.95 6.92
CA HIS A 129 2.71 16.31 5.93
C HIS A 129 2.89 14.80 6.19
N LEU A 130 3.03 14.39 7.46
CA LEU A 130 3.09 12.97 7.83
C LEU A 130 1.78 12.24 7.52
N ILE A 131 0.64 12.85 7.83
CA ILE A 131 -0.69 12.30 7.53
C ILE A 131 -0.86 12.14 6.01
N MET A 132 -0.46 13.13 5.23
CA MET A 132 -0.52 13.09 3.78
C MET A 132 0.34 11.95 3.22
N ASN A 133 1.59 11.82 3.64
CA ASN A 133 2.48 10.74 3.22
C ASN A 133 1.93 9.36 3.58
N PHE A 134 1.41 9.21 4.80
CA PHE A 134 0.77 7.98 5.24
C PHE A 134 -0.46 7.65 4.39
N ALA A 135 -1.31 8.63 4.08
CA ALA A 135 -2.48 8.44 3.23
C ALA A 135 -2.09 7.99 1.82
N PHE A 136 -1.02 8.54 1.23
CA PHE A 136 -0.51 8.10 -0.07
C PHE A 136 -0.02 6.66 -0.04
N ILE A 137 0.76 6.27 0.98
CA ILE A 137 1.26 4.90 1.12
C ILE A 137 0.10 3.91 1.28
N VAL A 138 -0.84 4.20 2.17
CA VAL A 138 -2.00 3.32 2.44
C VAL A 138 -2.90 3.19 1.21
N SER A 139 -3.20 4.32 0.55
CA SER A 139 -4.00 4.33 -0.67
C SER A 139 -3.33 3.54 -1.80
N GLY A 140 -2.03 3.71 -1.98
CA GLY A 140 -1.23 2.93 -2.93
C GLY A 140 -1.19 1.44 -2.60
N CYS A 141 -1.05 1.08 -1.31
CA CYS A 141 -1.10 -0.31 -0.87
C CYS A 141 -2.44 -0.98 -1.21
N PHE A 142 -3.58 -0.33 -0.93
CA PHE A 142 -4.89 -0.87 -1.28
C PHE A 142 -5.07 -1.02 -2.78
N TYR A 143 -4.62 -0.05 -3.56
CA TYR A 143 -4.70 -0.09 -5.02
C TYR A 143 -3.89 -1.25 -5.59
N PHE A 144 -2.60 -1.36 -5.25
CA PHE A 144 -1.75 -2.43 -5.76
C PHE A 144 -2.09 -3.80 -5.19
N TRP A 145 -2.65 -3.86 -3.98
CA TRP A 145 -3.03 -5.12 -3.34
C TRP A 145 -4.07 -5.89 -4.16
N GLU A 146 -5.07 -5.20 -4.67
CA GLU A 146 -6.09 -5.81 -5.52
C GLU A 146 -5.53 -6.18 -6.90
N ILE A 147 -4.66 -5.33 -7.50
CA ILE A 147 -4.19 -5.51 -8.86
C ILE A 147 -3.08 -6.56 -8.96
N ILE A 148 -2.08 -6.51 -8.09
CA ILE A 148 -0.86 -7.32 -8.21
C ILE A 148 -0.66 -8.22 -6.99
N GLY A 149 -1.22 -7.86 -5.84
CA GLY A 149 -0.99 -8.55 -4.57
C GLY A 149 -1.18 -10.06 -4.65
N PRO A 150 -0.22 -10.84 -4.14
CA PRO A 150 -0.32 -12.31 -4.10
C PRO A 150 -1.21 -12.82 -2.97
N ASP A 151 -1.63 -11.97 -2.03
CA ASP A 151 -2.49 -12.33 -0.90
C ASP A 151 -3.87 -12.83 -1.34
N PRO A 152 -4.49 -13.75 -0.60
CA PRO A 152 -5.84 -14.26 -0.89
C PRO A 152 -6.91 -13.21 -0.55
N LEU A 153 -7.38 -12.48 -1.56
CA LEU A 153 -8.44 -11.48 -1.41
C LEU A 153 -9.80 -12.02 -1.86
N PRO A 154 -10.91 -11.60 -1.21
CA PRO A 154 -12.25 -12.15 -1.47
C PRO A 154 -12.80 -11.79 -2.86
N ASN A 155 -12.39 -10.66 -3.45
CA ASN A 155 -12.94 -10.12 -4.70
C ASN A 155 -11.96 -10.15 -5.88
N ARG A 156 -11.04 -11.09 -5.92
CA ARG A 156 -10.01 -11.12 -6.97
C ARG A 156 -10.63 -11.23 -8.37
N ARG A 157 -10.49 -10.19 -9.17
CA ARG A 157 -10.99 -10.10 -10.54
C ARG A 157 -10.07 -10.79 -11.55
N SER A 158 -10.60 -11.02 -12.76
CA SER A 158 -9.84 -11.62 -13.86
C SER A 158 -8.63 -10.76 -14.25
N THR A 159 -7.56 -11.39 -14.71
CA THR A 159 -6.30 -10.73 -15.10
C THR A 159 -6.52 -9.60 -16.13
N PRO A 160 -7.32 -9.77 -17.20
CA PRO A 160 -7.52 -8.69 -18.17
C PRO A 160 -8.22 -7.46 -17.57
N PHE A 161 -9.14 -7.65 -16.63
CA PHE A 161 -9.78 -6.55 -15.92
C PHE A 161 -8.77 -5.77 -15.06
N ARG A 162 -7.90 -6.48 -14.34
CA ARG A 162 -6.83 -5.88 -13.51
C ARG A 162 -5.84 -5.08 -14.35
N LEU A 163 -5.47 -5.61 -15.53
CA LEU A 163 -4.64 -4.89 -16.50
C LEU A 163 -5.32 -3.62 -17.02
N ALA A 164 -6.63 -3.68 -17.31
CA ALA A 164 -7.38 -2.52 -17.76
C ALA A 164 -7.41 -1.40 -16.70
N VAL A 165 -7.59 -1.77 -15.41
CA VAL A 165 -7.55 -0.81 -14.29
C VAL A 165 -6.14 -0.21 -14.13
N LEU A 166 -5.08 -1.02 -14.27
CA LEU A 166 -3.71 -0.53 -14.22
C LEU A 166 -3.41 0.45 -15.37
N LEU A 167 -3.83 0.11 -16.59
CA LEU A 167 -3.64 0.96 -17.75
C LEU A 167 -4.46 2.26 -17.66
N SER A 168 -5.64 2.24 -17.04
CA SER A 168 -6.43 3.46 -16.83
C SER A 168 -5.71 4.46 -15.93
N LEU A 169 -4.96 3.99 -14.92
CA LEU A 169 -4.16 4.86 -14.06
C LEU A 169 -2.98 5.51 -14.80
N ILE A 170 -2.34 4.78 -15.72
CA ILE A 170 -1.22 5.29 -16.53
C ILE A 170 -1.71 6.39 -17.50
N HIS A 171 -2.98 6.36 -17.90
CA HIS A 171 -3.57 7.32 -18.83
C HIS A 171 -4.08 8.61 -18.18
N ILE A 172 -4.17 8.64 -16.86
CA ILE A 172 -4.59 9.81 -16.06
C ILE A 172 -3.35 10.60 -15.62
#